data_246fd622c2bdaf7a111d5186199170bc
#
_entry.id   246fd622c2bdaf7a111d5186199170bc
#
_cell.length_a   1.000
_cell.length_b   1.000
_cell.length_c   1.000
_cell.angle_alpha   90.00
_cell.angle_beta   90.00
_cell.angle_gamma   90.00
#
_symmetry.space_group_name_H-M   'P 1'
#
loop_
_entity.id
_entity.type
_entity.pdbx_description
1 polymer ?
#
loop_
_entity_poly.entity_id
_entity_poly.type
_entity_poly.pdbx_seq_one_letter_code
_entity_poly.pdbx_strand_id
1 'polypeptide(L)'
;KMGTFPQYQYPKTLARYAEIGRSVGLTGKNDAEVFEKLLAKLDELMRTIEILPTIRDYGVDEKHFLETLDEMSEQAFNDQCTGANPRYPLVSELKDIYLKAYYGEMPNKEKKKAK
;
A
#
# COMPACT_ATOMS: atom_id res chain seq x y z
N LYS A 1 6.33 -1.37 2.51
CA LYS A 1 6.12 -2.76 2.24
C LYS A 1 4.96 -3.34 3.03
N MET A 2 4.14 -4.06 2.36
CA MET A 2 2.95 -4.57 3.01
C MET A 2 3.25 -5.50 4.16
N GLY A 3 4.33 -6.26 4.05
CA GLY A 3 4.69 -7.17 5.12
C GLY A 3 5.02 -6.47 6.42
N THR A 4 5.37 -5.20 6.35
CA THR A 4 5.65 -4.47 7.55
C THR A 4 4.40 -3.91 8.17
N PHE A 5 3.30 -3.93 7.44
CA PHE A 5 2.06 -3.48 7.99
C PHE A 5 1.49 -4.57 8.85
N PRO A 6 0.81 -4.15 9.83
CA PRO A 6 0.32 -5.08 10.83
C PRO A 6 -0.86 -5.91 10.42
N GLN A 7 -1.12 -6.02 9.13
CA GLN A 7 -2.12 -7.01 8.74
C GLN A 7 -1.80 -8.36 9.34
N TYR A 8 -0.51 -8.64 9.48
CA TYR A 8 -0.12 -9.91 10.07
C TYR A 8 -0.37 -9.94 11.56
N GLN A 9 -0.54 -8.79 12.15
CA GLN A 9 -0.91 -8.69 13.54
C GLN A 9 -2.41 -8.69 13.74
N TYR A 10 -3.15 -8.70 12.64
CA TYR A 10 -4.61 -8.71 12.67
C TYR A 10 -5.09 -9.89 11.85
N PRO A 11 -5.05 -11.07 12.43
CA PRO A 11 -5.35 -12.30 11.66
C PRO A 11 -6.69 -12.28 10.97
N LYS A 12 -7.67 -11.62 11.56
CA LYS A 12 -8.98 -11.56 10.90
C LYS A 12 -8.92 -10.76 9.62
N THR A 13 -8.15 -9.69 9.61
CA THR A 13 -8.01 -8.88 8.40
C THR A 13 -7.33 -9.69 7.31
N LEU A 14 -6.25 -10.37 7.66
CA LEU A 14 -5.55 -11.19 6.67
C LEU A 14 -6.45 -12.29 6.15
N ALA A 15 -7.21 -12.94 7.02
CA ALA A 15 -8.10 -14.01 6.61
C ALA A 15 -9.16 -13.50 5.64
N ARG A 16 -9.68 -12.29 5.87
CA ARG A 16 -10.69 -11.73 4.98
C ARG A 16 -10.10 -11.42 3.61
N TYR A 17 -8.91 -10.86 3.57
CA TYR A 17 -8.27 -10.63 2.28
C TYR A 17 -8.01 -11.94 1.55
N ALA A 18 -7.59 -12.96 2.27
CA ALA A 18 -7.36 -14.25 1.64
C ALA A 18 -8.66 -14.85 1.12
N GLU A 19 -9.73 -14.65 1.85
CA GLU A 19 -11.03 -15.13 1.42
C GLU A 19 -11.43 -14.49 0.09
N ILE A 20 -11.20 -13.19 -0.01
CA ILE A 20 -11.46 -12.48 -1.27
C ILE A 20 -10.60 -13.08 -2.38
N GLY A 21 -9.32 -13.30 -2.11
CA GLY A 21 -8.43 -13.86 -3.11
C GLY A 21 -8.91 -15.22 -3.59
N ARG A 22 -9.33 -16.07 -2.65
CA ARG A 22 -9.81 -17.39 -3.04
C ARG A 22 -11.09 -17.32 -3.85
N SER A 23 -11.92 -16.32 -3.57
CA SER A 23 -13.17 -16.18 -4.30
C SER A 23 -12.96 -15.85 -5.76
N VAL A 24 -11.79 -15.31 -6.11
CA VAL A 24 -11.47 -15.02 -7.51
C VAL A 24 -10.48 -16.04 -8.07
N GLY A 25 -10.34 -17.19 -7.41
CA GLY A 25 -9.57 -18.28 -7.96
C GLY A 25 -8.13 -18.37 -7.56
N LEU A 26 -7.66 -17.53 -6.66
CA LEU A 26 -6.28 -17.59 -6.22
C LEU A 26 -6.11 -18.69 -5.18
N THR A 27 -4.94 -19.32 -5.20
CA THR A 27 -4.65 -20.39 -4.27
C THR A 27 -3.27 -20.16 -3.64
N GLY A 28 -3.06 -20.77 -2.49
CA GLY A 28 -1.78 -20.66 -1.82
C GLY A 28 -1.74 -21.58 -0.63
N LYS A 29 -0.56 -21.71 -0.05
CA LYS A 29 -0.37 -22.60 1.08
C LYS A 29 -1.01 -22.07 2.35
N ASN A 30 -1.11 -20.78 2.46
CA ASN A 30 -1.70 -20.15 3.64
C ASN A 30 -2.29 -18.81 3.23
N ASP A 31 -2.89 -18.14 4.19
CA ASP A 31 -3.56 -16.86 3.93
C ASP A 31 -2.58 -15.81 3.45
N ALA A 32 -1.38 -15.78 3.99
CA ALA A 32 -0.41 -14.77 3.58
C ALA A 32 -0.04 -14.91 2.12
N GLU A 33 0.12 -16.14 1.66
CA GLU A 33 0.47 -16.36 0.26
C GLU A 33 -0.67 -15.94 -0.66
N VAL A 34 -1.90 -16.27 -0.28
CA VAL A 34 -3.06 -15.86 -1.07
C VAL A 34 -3.16 -14.34 -1.10
N PHE A 35 -2.90 -13.69 0.02
CA PHE A 35 -2.93 -12.24 0.09
C PHE A 35 -1.91 -11.62 -0.86
N GLU A 36 -0.69 -12.15 -0.88
CA GLU A 36 0.33 -11.63 -1.79
C GLU A 36 -0.08 -11.81 -3.24
N LYS A 37 -0.70 -12.92 -3.55
CA LYS A 37 -1.18 -13.13 -4.91
C LYS A 37 -2.32 -12.19 -5.26
N LEU A 38 -3.15 -11.86 -4.29
CA LEU A 38 -4.22 -10.89 -4.52
C LEU A 38 -3.63 -9.53 -4.86
N LEU A 39 -2.61 -9.10 -4.13
CA LEU A 39 -1.96 -7.83 -4.42
C LEU A 39 -1.35 -7.84 -5.82
N ALA A 40 -0.71 -8.95 -6.19
CA ALA A 40 -0.12 -9.04 -7.52
C ALA A 40 -1.20 -9.00 -8.59
N LYS A 41 -2.34 -9.60 -8.32
CA LYS A 41 -3.44 -9.58 -9.28
C LYS A 41 -4.00 -8.18 -9.47
N LEU A 42 -4.13 -7.44 -8.38
CA LEU A 42 -4.58 -6.06 -8.48
C LEU A 42 -3.59 -5.21 -9.27
N ASP A 43 -2.30 -5.42 -9.05
CA ASP A 43 -1.28 -4.70 -9.77
C ASP A 43 -1.35 -5.02 -11.27
N GLU A 44 -1.54 -6.29 -11.58
CA GLU A 44 -1.69 -6.70 -12.97
C GLU A 44 -2.91 -6.07 -13.62
N LEU A 45 -4.02 -6.03 -12.89
CA LEU A 45 -5.23 -5.42 -13.40
C LEU A 45 -5.02 -3.95 -13.71
N MET A 46 -4.38 -3.24 -12.79
CA MET A 46 -4.12 -1.82 -13.01
C MET A 46 -3.28 -1.59 -14.25
N ARG A 47 -2.28 -2.44 -14.47
CA ARG A 47 -1.48 -2.32 -15.69
C ARG A 47 -2.30 -2.61 -16.93
N THR A 48 -3.17 -3.60 -16.84
CA THR A 48 -3.98 -3.98 -17.99
C THR A 48 -4.89 -2.84 -18.43
N ILE A 49 -5.45 -2.10 -17.48
CA ILE A 49 -6.32 -0.98 -17.83
C ILE A 49 -5.55 0.33 -17.91
N GLU A 50 -4.23 0.24 -17.91
CA GLU A 50 -3.35 1.36 -18.19
C GLU A 50 -3.40 2.47 -17.16
N ILE A 51 -3.63 2.10 -15.90
CA ILE A 51 -3.46 3.03 -14.79
C ILE A 51 -1.97 3.14 -14.52
N LEU A 52 -1.47 4.37 -14.54
CA LEU A 52 -0.05 4.57 -14.26
C LEU A 52 0.26 4.23 -12.81
N PRO A 53 1.43 3.67 -12.56
CA PRO A 53 1.72 3.10 -11.24
C PRO A 53 2.02 4.10 -10.14
N THR A 54 2.41 5.33 -10.46
CA THR A 54 2.79 6.26 -9.41
C THR A 54 2.22 7.64 -9.65
N ILE A 55 2.19 8.42 -8.58
CA ILE A 55 1.77 9.80 -8.68
C ILE A 55 2.73 10.57 -9.59
N ARG A 56 4.02 10.24 -9.49
CA ARG A 56 5.00 10.91 -10.34
C ARG A 56 4.72 10.68 -11.82
N ASP A 57 4.26 9.49 -12.16
CA ASP A 57 3.97 9.19 -13.55
C ASP A 57 2.88 10.07 -14.13
N TYR A 58 2.02 10.61 -13.27
CA TYR A 58 0.97 11.53 -13.72
C TYR A 58 1.45 12.96 -13.79
N GLY A 59 2.73 13.21 -13.57
CA GLY A 59 3.29 14.52 -13.79
C GLY A 59 3.28 15.46 -12.61
N VAL A 60 3.01 14.95 -11.44
CA VAL A 60 3.05 15.79 -10.22
C VAL A 60 4.49 16.15 -9.91
N ASP A 61 4.75 17.43 -9.77
CA ASP A 61 6.09 17.94 -9.52
C ASP A 61 6.61 17.46 -8.17
N GLU A 62 7.84 16.94 -8.18
CA GLU A 62 8.41 16.36 -6.97
C GLU A 62 8.56 17.37 -5.86
N LYS A 63 9.06 18.56 -6.21
CA LYS A 63 9.26 19.58 -5.20
C LYS A 63 7.95 19.96 -4.53
N HIS A 64 6.93 20.18 -5.33
CA HIS A 64 5.63 20.54 -4.80
C HIS A 64 5.07 19.42 -3.93
N PHE A 65 5.22 18.18 -4.39
CA PHE A 65 4.75 17.03 -3.62
C PHE A 65 5.42 16.99 -2.25
N LEU A 66 6.74 17.14 -2.22
CA LEU A 66 7.47 17.06 -0.96
C LEU A 66 7.12 18.22 -0.04
N GLU A 67 6.86 19.40 -0.62
CA GLU A 67 6.51 20.55 0.20
C GLU A 67 5.16 20.40 0.87
N THR A 68 4.23 19.69 0.23
CA THR A 68 2.90 19.53 0.81
C THR A 68 2.71 18.22 1.55
N LEU A 69 3.73 17.38 1.56
CA LEU A 69 3.61 16.01 2.07
C LEU A 69 3.19 15.95 3.53
N ASP A 70 3.81 16.77 4.37
CA ASP A 70 3.49 16.73 5.79
C ASP A 70 2.05 17.16 6.04
N GLU A 71 1.63 18.22 5.37
CA GLU A 71 0.27 18.69 5.56
C GLU A 71 -0.74 17.67 5.06
N MET A 72 -0.47 17.07 3.92
CA MET A 72 -1.37 16.04 3.40
C MET A 72 -1.48 14.86 4.35
N SER A 73 -0.36 14.50 4.96
CA SER A 73 -0.35 13.37 5.87
C SER A 73 -1.18 13.67 7.13
N GLU A 74 -1.08 14.90 7.62
CA GLU A 74 -1.88 15.28 8.78
C GLU A 74 -3.35 15.35 8.43
N GLN A 75 -3.67 15.88 7.26
CA GLN A 75 -5.06 15.94 6.87
C GLN A 75 -5.64 14.54 6.71
N ALA A 76 -4.87 13.62 6.16
CA ALA A 76 -5.33 12.25 6.03
C ALA A 76 -5.53 11.61 7.40
N PHE A 77 -4.66 11.90 8.34
CA PHE A 77 -4.80 11.37 9.68
C PHE A 77 -6.09 11.86 10.34
N ASN A 78 -6.44 13.12 10.09
CA ASN A 78 -7.62 13.73 10.70
C ASN A 78 -8.90 13.43 9.95
N ASP A 79 -8.80 12.77 8.82
CA ASP A 79 -10.01 12.43 8.05
C ASP A 79 -10.83 11.42 8.81
N GLN A 80 -12.13 11.63 8.83
CA GLN A 80 -13.02 10.78 9.61
C GLN A 80 -12.99 9.32 9.13
N CYS A 81 -12.68 9.11 7.87
CA CYS A 81 -12.68 7.75 7.33
C CYS A 81 -11.43 6.98 7.71
N THR A 82 -10.38 7.66 8.14
CA THR A 82 -9.14 6.98 8.49
C THR A 82 -9.34 6.01 9.65
N GLY A 83 -10.23 6.35 10.57
CA GLY A 83 -10.50 5.49 11.70
C GLY A 83 -11.20 4.19 11.33
N ALA A 84 -11.73 4.10 10.12
CA ALA A 84 -12.39 2.87 9.67
C ALA A 84 -11.40 1.84 9.15
N ASN A 85 -10.14 2.20 9.02
CA ASN A 85 -9.14 1.26 8.57
C ASN A 85 -8.96 0.18 9.65
N PRO A 86 -8.78 -1.08 9.24
CA PRO A 86 -8.60 -2.15 10.22
C PRO A 86 -7.47 -1.88 11.21
N ARG A 87 -6.47 -1.14 10.77
CA ARG A 87 -5.40 -0.69 11.63
C ARG A 87 -5.35 0.83 11.56
N TYR A 88 -5.39 1.47 12.72
CA TYR A 88 -5.34 2.93 12.75
C TYR A 88 -3.91 3.40 12.47
N PRO A 89 -3.69 4.10 11.36
CA PRO A 89 -2.32 4.46 10.99
C PRO A 89 -1.83 5.68 11.76
N LEU A 90 -0.51 5.73 11.93
CA LEU A 90 0.13 6.93 12.46
C LEU A 90 0.37 7.92 11.32
N VAL A 91 0.56 9.19 11.67
CA VAL A 91 0.85 10.20 10.65
C VAL A 91 2.10 9.82 9.86
N SER A 92 3.13 9.32 10.55
CA SER A 92 4.36 8.93 9.85
C SER A 92 4.11 7.79 8.87
N GLU A 93 3.20 6.91 9.20
CA GLU A 93 2.89 5.81 8.29
C GLU A 93 2.11 6.28 7.08
N LEU A 94 1.22 7.24 7.28
CA LEU A 94 0.52 7.85 6.15
C LEU A 94 1.49 8.55 5.23
N LYS A 95 2.47 9.22 5.81
CA LYS A 95 3.51 9.87 5.03
C LYS A 95 4.27 8.86 4.19
N ASP A 96 4.61 7.72 4.78
CA ASP A 96 5.28 6.67 4.03
C ASP A 96 4.43 6.12 2.89
N ILE A 97 3.12 6.03 3.10
CA ILE A 97 2.23 5.58 2.04
C ILE A 97 2.25 6.57 0.89
N TYR A 98 2.19 7.86 1.18
CA TYR A 98 2.27 8.87 0.14
C TYR A 98 3.60 8.79 -0.61
N LEU A 99 4.70 8.59 0.12
CA LEU A 99 6.00 8.50 -0.52
C LEU A 99 6.05 7.30 -1.46
N LYS A 100 5.53 6.17 -1.02
CA LYS A 100 5.51 5.00 -1.88
C LYS A 100 4.60 5.21 -3.07
N ALA A 101 3.50 5.92 -2.88
CA ALA A 101 2.60 6.20 -3.99
C ALA A 101 3.25 7.11 -5.01
N TYR A 102 4.09 8.04 -4.55
CA TYR A 102 4.77 8.95 -5.47
C TYR A 102 5.92 8.27 -6.22
N TYR A 103 6.77 7.56 -5.49
CA TYR A 103 7.96 6.97 -6.10
C TYR A 103 7.76 5.54 -6.56
N GLY A 104 6.69 4.88 -6.12
CA GLY A 104 6.48 3.49 -6.39
C GLY A 104 7.10 2.63 -5.31
N GLU A 105 7.09 1.34 -5.52
CA GLU A 105 7.76 0.43 -4.61
C GLU A 105 9.19 0.88 -4.42
N MET A 106 9.62 0.86 -3.19
CA MET A 106 10.97 1.30 -2.90
C MET A 106 11.82 0.16 -2.37
N PRO A 107 11.75 -0.98 -3.03
CA PRO A 107 12.57 -2.10 -2.59
C PRO A 107 14.05 -1.81 -2.72
N ASN A 108 14.38 -0.96 -3.65
CA ASN A 108 15.78 -0.62 -3.84
C ASN A 108 16.35 0.06 -2.65
N LYS A 109 15.59 0.93 -2.06
CA LYS A 109 16.06 1.62 -0.90
C LYS A 109 16.35 0.64 0.21
N GLU A 110 15.44 -0.26 0.42
CA GLU A 110 15.63 -1.25 1.47
C GLU A 110 16.77 -2.18 1.13
N LYS A 111 16.82 -2.59 -0.11
CA LYS A 111 17.88 -3.49 -0.51
C LYS A 111 19.23 -2.82 -0.43
N LYS A 112 19.29 -1.56 -0.78
CA LYS A 112 20.55 -0.87 -0.67
C LYS A 112 20.99 -0.74 0.75
N LYS A 113 20.05 -0.51 1.63
CA LYS A 113 20.42 -0.45 3.03
C LYS A 113 20.88 -1.78 3.53
N ALA A 114 20.30 -2.83 3.00
CA ALA A 114 20.69 -4.16 3.41
C ALA A 114 22.09 -4.50 2.94
N LYS A 115 22.59 -3.76 2.00
CA LYS A 115 23.93 -4.07 1.52
C LYS A 115 24.98 -3.48 2.43
#